data_62c842cc782995a70c53dc839e7363a9
#
_entry.id   62c842cc782995a70c53dc839e7363a9
#
_cell.length_a   1.000
_cell.length_b   1.000
_cell.length_c   1.000
_cell.angle_alpha   90.00
_cell.angle_beta   90.00
_cell.angle_gamma   90.00
#
_symmetry.space_group_name_H-M   'P 1'
#
loop_
_entity.id
_entity.type
_entity.pdbx_description
1 polymer ?
#
loop_
_entity_poly.entity_id
_entity_poly.type
_entity_poly.pdbx_seq_one_letter_code
_entity_poly.pdbx_strand_id
1 'polypeptide(L)'
;MLHDWSVIAAAFGYIGFLFLVASYGNRLSPTKRGRASALIYPLSLAIYCTSWTFFGSVGFATRASVDFLAIYVGPILMIVIGTPLLRRVIQLTKSQNITSIADFIGARYGKSQAVAATVALITIIGSVPYIALQLKAVAASLETILSEDQAISSTPIIGDIALIVTLAMAAFAVLFGTRQTDATEHQHGLMLAVATESIVKLVAFITAGAFVTFWMFTPTELIERALKTPEAMRAITYTPSIGNFLTLVLLSFCAIMLLPRQFHVSVVENSSDAEVGRARWLFPLYLIAINLFVIPIALAGLITFPFGAVNSDMYVLALPIEGHAPLLSV
;
A
#
# COMPACT_ATOMS: atom_id res chain seq x y z
N MET A 1 16.99 -22.65 2.86
CA MET A 1 17.16 -21.58 3.87
C MET A 1 17.77 -20.37 3.21
N LEU A 2 17.13 -19.23 3.32
CA LEU A 2 17.72 -17.97 2.86
C LEU A 2 18.64 -17.48 3.98
N HIS A 3 19.90 -17.19 3.68
CA HIS A 3 20.82 -16.60 4.65
C HIS A 3 20.33 -15.19 4.99
N ASP A 4 20.36 -14.78 6.25
CA ASP A 4 19.93 -13.45 6.74
C ASP A 4 20.48 -12.31 5.89
N TRP A 5 21.74 -12.44 5.46
CA TRP A 5 22.39 -11.49 4.56
C TRP A 5 21.74 -11.38 3.18
N SER A 6 21.12 -12.43 2.67
CA SER A 6 20.44 -12.40 1.36
C SER A 6 19.16 -11.58 1.43
N VAL A 7 18.40 -11.64 2.52
CA VAL A 7 17.19 -10.84 2.75
C VAL A 7 17.55 -9.36 2.88
N ILE A 8 18.57 -9.07 3.69
CA ILE A 8 19.06 -7.69 3.87
C ILE A 8 19.61 -7.13 2.54
N ALA A 9 20.38 -7.93 1.81
CA ALA A 9 20.91 -7.53 0.50
C ALA A 9 19.80 -7.30 -0.53
N ALA A 10 18.75 -8.13 -0.53
CA ALA A 10 17.59 -7.96 -1.40
C ALA A 10 16.83 -6.65 -1.07
N ALA A 11 16.61 -6.37 0.23
CA ALA A 11 15.93 -5.14 0.67
C ALA A 11 16.71 -3.88 0.24
N PHE A 12 18.01 -3.81 0.54
CA PHE A 12 18.83 -2.67 0.12
C PHE A 12 19.02 -2.59 -1.38
N GLY A 13 19.14 -3.73 -2.07
CA GLY A 13 19.19 -3.80 -3.53
C GLY A 13 17.94 -3.27 -4.19
N TYR A 14 16.77 -3.61 -3.65
CA TYR A 14 15.49 -3.09 -4.12
C TYR A 14 15.35 -1.58 -3.89
N ILE A 15 15.70 -1.09 -2.72
CA ILE A 15 15.74 0.35 -2.44
C ILE A 15 16.69 1.06 -3.43
N GLY A 16 17.90 0.53 -3.62
CA GLY A 16 18.86 1.06 -4.59
C GLY A 16 18.32 1.07 -6.01
N PHE A 17 17.62 0.02 -6.42
CA PHE A 17 16.95 -0.06 -7.72
C PHE A 17 15.89 1.05 -7.88
N LEU A 18 15.03 1.28 -6.90
CA LEU A 18 14.05 2.36 -6.95
C LEU A 18 14.69 3.75 -7.05
N PHE A 19 15.84 3.94 -6.39
CA PHE A 19 16.63 5.17 -6.56
C PHE A 19 17.19 5.36 -7.96
N LEU A 20 17.71 4.29 -8.56
CA LEU A 20 18.17 4.35 -9.94
C LEU A 20 17.03 4.70 -10.89
N VAL A 21 15.84 4.11 -10.67
CA VAL A 21 14.64 4.42 -11.43
C VAL A 21 14.23 5.89 -11.26
N ALA A 22 14.20 6.41 -10.03
CA ALA A 22 13.89 7.82 -9.75
C ALA A 22 14.92 8.76 -10.42
N SER A 23 16.21 8.46 -10.27
CA SER A 23 17.29 9.24 -10.86
C SER A 23 17.24 9.24 -12.39
N TYR A 24 16.92 8.08 -12.98
CA TYR A 24 16.71 7.96 -14.43
C TYR A 24 15.50 8.78 -14.90
N GLY A 25 14.37 8.70 -14.16
CA GLY A 25 13.15 9.47 -14.45
C GLY A 25 13.39 10.98 -14.49
N ASN A 26 14.22 11.51 -13.58
CA ASN A 26 14.58 12.92 -13.54
C ASN A 26 15.47 13.36 -14.73
N ARG A 27 16.23 12.43 -15.32
CA ARG A 27 17.08 12.71 -16.50
C ARG A 27 16.34 12.61 -17.83
N LEU A 28 15.14 12.04 -17.86
CA LEU A 28 14.36 11.89 -19.07
C LEU A 28 13.79 13.26 -19.53
N SER A 29 14.18 13.70 -20.73
CA SER A 29 13.58 14.88 -21.33
C SER A 29 12.09 14.67 -21.65
N PRO A 30 11.25 15.72 -21.65
CA PRO A 30 9.82 15.64 -21.95
C PRO A 30 9.50 14.93 -23.25
N THR A 31 10.33 15.10 -24.27
CA THR A 31 10.19 14.49 -25.59
C THR A 31 10.44 12.98 -25.63
N LYS A 32 11.24 12.44 -24.69
CA LYS A 32 11.56 11.00 -24.62
C LYS A 32 10.60 10.19 -23.74
N ARG A 33 9.65 10.84 -23.08
CA ARG A 33 8.74 10.17 -22.14
C ARG A 33 7.72 9.23 -22.79
N GLY A 34 7.45 9.36 -24.08
CA GLY A 34 6.70 8.42 -24.90
C GLY A 34 5.37 7.92 -24.32
N ARG A 35 4.90 6.78 -24.82
CA ARG A 35 3.67 6.10 -24.36
C ARG A 35 3.74 5.61 -22.91
N ALA A 36 4.92 5.32 -22.37
CA ALA A 36 5.11 4.89 -20.99
C ALA A 36 4.68 5.97 -19.97
N SER A 37 4.86 7.26 -20.30
CA SER A 37 4.38 8.37 -19.47
C SER A 37 2.87 8.30 -19.19
N ALA A 38 2.12 7.72 -20.11
CA ALA A 38 0.69 7.59 -20.02
C ALA A 38 0.22 6.66 -18.87
N LEU A 39 1.07 5.74 -18.43
CA LEU A 39 0.78 4.76 -17.38
C LEU A 39 1.33 5.20 -16.01
N ILE A 40 2.28 6.15 -15.98
CA ILE A 40 2.94 6.58 -14.72
C ILE A 40 1.90 7.12 -13.74
N TYR A 41 1.10 8.09 -14.14
CA TYR A 41 0.10 8.70 -13.26
C TYR A 41 -0.94 7.67 -12.74
N PRO A 42 -1.62 6.85 -13.56
CA PRO A 42 -2.54 5.84 -13.07
C PRO A 42 -1.91 4.84 -12.10
N LEU A 43 -0.68 4.38 -12.38
CA LEU A 43 0.04 3.46 -11.51
C LEU A 43 0.54 4.13 -10.23
N SER A 44 0.89 5.41 -10.29
CA SER A 44 1.31 6.15 -9.09
C SER A 44 0.15 6.36 -8.11
N LEU A 45 -1.11 6.41 -8.56
CA LEU A 45 -2.26 6.41 -7.66
C LEU A 45 -2.31 5.16 -6.77
N ALA A 46 -1.69 4.05 -7.23
CA ALA A 46 -1.57 2.82 -6.45
C ALA A 46 -0.61 2.94 -5.24
N ILE A 47 -0.02 4.12 -4.99
CA ILE A 47 0.56 4.48 -3.68
C ILE A 47 -0.46 4.36 -2.54
N TYR A 48 -1.74 4.29 -2.87
CA TYR A 48 -2.82 3.92 -1.96
C TYR A 48 -2.61 2.54 -1.33
N CYS A 49 -2.08 1.59 -2.10
CA CYS A 49 -1.77 0.24 -1.66
C CYS A 49 -0.44 0.23 -0.88
N THR A 50 -0.54 0.09 0.42
CA THR A 50 0.58 0.08 1.38
C THR A 50 0.81 -1.30 1.95
N SER A 51 1.63 -1.42 3.00
CA SER A 51 1.80 -2.67 3.75
C SER A 51 0.46 -3.24 4.25
N TRP A 52 -0.54 -2.38 4.55
CA TRP A 52 -1.88 -2.85 4.89
C TRP A 52 -2.51 -3.67 3.77
N THR A 53 -2.31 -3.31 2.51
CA THR A 53 -2.81 -4.08 1.36
C THR A 53 -2.19 -5.47 1.26
N PHE A 54 -0.91 -5.61 1.61
CA PHE A 54 -0.21 -6.89 1.58
C PHE A 54 -0.57 -7.77 2.77
N PHE A 55 -0.58 -7.19 3.95
CA PHE A 55 -0.65 -7.89 5.22
C PHE A 55 -2.02 -7.73 5.88
N GLY A 56 -2.40 -6.50 6.16
CA GLY A 56 -3.61 -6.20 6.91
C GLY A 56 -4.90 -6.62 6.21
N SER A 57 -4.97 -6.60 4.86
CA SER A 57 -6.16 -7.07 4.14
C SER A 57 -6.35 -8.58 4.31
N VAL A 58 -5.27 -9.36 4.29
CA VAL A 58 -5.29 -10.81 4.52
C VAL A 58 -5.73 -11.09 5.95
N GLY A 59 -5.06 -10.47 6.95
CA GLY A 59 -5.43 -10.65 8.35
C GLY A 59 -6.85 -10.13 8.68
N PHE A 60 -7.34 -9.11 8.00
CA PHE A 60 -8.72 -8.64 8.16
C PHE A 60 -9.70 -9.65 7.56
N ALA A 61 -9.38 -10.24 6.41
CA ALA A 61 -10.22 -11.24 5.76
C ALA A 61 -10.39 -12.53 6.60
N THR A 62 -9.40 -12.91 7.42
CA THR A 62 -9.53 -14.05 8.35
C THR A 62 -10.60 -13.83 9.43
N ARG A 63 -10.95 -12.58 9.73
CA ARG A 63 -11.88 -12.20 10.82
C ARG A 63 -13.22 -11.69 10.31
N ALA A 64 -13.20 -10.95 9.21
CA ALA A 64 -14.35 -10.21 8.71
C ALA A 64 -14.59 -10.46 7.20
N SER A 65 -14.11 -11.58 6.68
CA SER A 65 -14.38 -12.04 5.31
C SER A 65 -14.20 -10.90 4.27
N VAL A 66 -15.26 -10.57 3.55
CA VAL A 66 -15.26 -9.60 2.46
C VAL A 66 -15.28 -8.13 2.89
N ASP A 67 -15.38 -7.82 4.19
CA ASP A 67 -15.44 -6.43 4.67
C ASP A 67 -14.19 -5.60 4.33
N PHE A 68 -13.02 -6.26 4.15
CA PHE A 68 -11.82 -5.57 3.69
C PHE A 68 -12.00 -4.89 2.31
N LEU A 69 -12.93 -5.38 1.47
CA LEU A 69 -13.22 -4.79 0.17
C LEU A 69 -13.75 -3.35 0.28
N ALA A 70 -14.39 -2.99 1.41
CA ALA A 70 -14.90 -1.63 1.63
C ALA A 70 -13.80 -0.57 1.47
N ILE A 71 -12.55 -0.91 1.86
CA ILE A 71 -11.39 -0.01 1.76
C ILE A 71 -10.97 0.23 0.30
N TYR A 72 -11.30 -0.68 -0.61
CA TYR A 72 -10.99 -0.56 -2.05
C TYR A 72 -12.17 -0.05 -2.86
N VAL A 73 -13.40 -0.37 -2.44
CA VAL A 73 -14.62 0.12 -3.10
C VAL A 73 -14.70 1.65 -3.04
N GLY A 74 -14.36 2.27 -1.91
CA GLY A 74 -14.38 3.72 -1.77
C GLY A 74 -13.51 4.45 -2.81
N PRO A 75 -12.21 4.17 -2.92
CA PRO A 75 -11.33 4.73 -3.94
C PRO A 75 -11.80 4.45 -5.38
N ILE A 76 -12.29 3.25 -5.65
CA ILE A 76 -12.87 2.91 -6.96
C ILE A 76 -14.04 3.85 -7.27
N LEU A 77 -14.98 4.00 -6.35
CA LEU A 77 -16.12 4.91 -6.52
C LEU A 77 -15.67 6.36 -6.71
N MET A 78 -14.68 6.83 -5.93
CA MET A 78 -14.14 8.18 -6.08
C MET A 78 -13.53 8.40 -7.46
N ILE A 79 -12.72 7.46 -7.94
CA ILE A 79 -12.05 7.62 -9.24
C ILE A 79 -13.01 7.40 -10.42
N VAL A 80 -14.01 6.52 -10.30
CA VAL A 80 -14.95 6.25 -11.40
C VAL A 80 -16.08 7.28 -11.43
N ILE A 81 -16.76 7.49 -10.30
CA ILE A 81 -17.94 8.38 -10.20
C ILE A 81 -17.52 9.80 -9.83
N GLY A 82 -16.56 9.96 -8.92
CA GLY A 82 -16.06 11.24 -8.43
C GLY A 82 -15.07 11.93 -9.37
N THR A 83 -14.79 11.38 -10.57
CA THR A 83 -13.90 12.02 -11.57
C THR A 83 -14.23 13.51 -11.84
N PRO A 84 -15.50 13.95 -11.96
CA PRO A 84 -15.78 15.37 -12.15
C PRO A 84 -15.32 16.23 -10.97
N LEU A 85 -15.47 15.74 -9.74
CA LEU A 85 -14.98 16.40 -8.53
C LEU A 85 -13.46 16.46 -8.54
N LEU A 86 -12.77 15.36 -8.82
CA LEU A 86 -11.31 15.28 -8.91
C LEU A 86 -10.77 16.29 -9.95
N ARG A 87 -11.36 16.34 -11.13
CA ARG A 87 -11.00 17.32 -12.18
C ARG A 87 -11.13 18.76 -11.71
N ARG A 88 -12.21 19.07 -11.01
CA ARG A 88 -12.44 20.42 -10.48
C ARG A 88 -11.43 20.79 -9.41
N VAL A 89 -11.08 19.85 -8.52
CA VAL A 89 -10.05 20.05 -7.50
C VAL A 89 -8.69 20.28 -8.17
N ILE A 90 -8.31 19.47 -9.16
CA ILE A 90 -7.07 19.63 -9.93
C ILE A 90 -7.01 21.01 -10.60
N GLN A 91 -8.08 21.45 -11.27
CA GLN A 91 -8.14 22.74 -11.94
C GLN A 91 -7.96 23.90 -10.95
N LEU A 92 -8.64 23.85 -9.80
CA LEU A 92 -8.52 24.86 -8.76
C LEU A 92 -7.11 24.88 -8.16
N THR A 93 -6.55 23.72 -7.88
CA THR A 93 -5.19 23.58 -7.33
C THR A 93 -4.14 24.18 -8.27
N LYS A 94 -4.23 23.87 -9.56
CA LYS A 94 -3.31 24.43 -10.57
C LYS A 94 -3.49 25.93 -10.78
N SER A 95 -4.73 26.42 -10.79
CA SER A 95 -4.99 27.85 -11.00
C SER A 95 -4.50 28.75 -9.85
N GLN A 96 -4.32 28.18 -8.66
CA GLN A 96 -3.90 28.91 -7.46
C GLN A 96 -2.49 28.51 -6.96
N ASN A 97 -1.76 27.67 -7.69
CA ASN A 97 -0.45 27.14 -7.31
C ASN A 97 -0.44 26.49 -5.91
N ILE A 98 -1.49 25.71 -5.61
CA ILE A 98 -1.64 25.02 -4.35
C ILE A 98 -0.80 23.74 -4.39
N THR A 99 -0.05 23.46 -3.30
CA THR A 99 0.86 22.32 -3.21
C THR A 99 0.48 21.31 -2.12
N SER A 100 -0.48 21.67 -1.25
CA SER A 100 -0.91 20.82 -0.14
C SER A 100 -2.42 20.85 0.08
N ILE A 101 -2.94 19.83 0.77
CA ILE A 101 -4.35 19.82 1.20
C ILE A 101 -4.64 20.96 2.19
N ALA A 102 -3.67 21.32 3.02
CA ALA A 102 -3.82 22.43 3.97
C ALA A 102 -3.98 23.77 3.25
N ASP A 103 -3.16 24.01 2.22
CA ASP A 103 -3.28 25.20 1.36
C ASP A 103 -4.60 25.21 0.58
N PHE A 104 -5.03 24.05 0.09
CA PHE A 104 -6.29 23.93 -0.64
C PHE A 104 -7.49 24.33 0.20
N ILE A 105 -7.56 23.83 1.44
CA ILE A 105 -8.62 24.20 2.38
C ILE A 105 -8.46 25.66 2.82
N GLY A 106 -7.24 26.10 3.16
CA GLY A 106 -6.96 27.49 3.54
C GLY A 106 -7.36 28.49 2.47
N ALA A 107 -7.13 28.17 1.19
CA ALA A 107 -7.51 28.99 0.05
C ALA A 107 -9.03 29.20 -0.03
N ARG A 108 -9.84 28.19 0.34
CA ARG A 108 -11.31 28.30 0.38
C ARG A 108 -11.81 29.29 1.44
N TYR A 109 -11.04 29.49 2.50
CA TYR A 109 -11.35 30.39 3.61
C TYR A 109 -10.54 31.69 3.52
N GLY A 110 -10.45 32.30 2.33
CA GLY A 110 -9.79 33.58 2.12
C GLY A 110 -8.28 33.56 2.34
N LYS A 111 -7.61 32.44 2.06
CA LYS A 111 -6.18 32.20 2.32
C LYS A 111 -5.80 32.35 3.79
N SER A 112 -6.69 31.93 4.69
CA SER A 112 -6.50 32.02 6.13
C SER A 112 -5.36 31.10 6.58
N GLN A 113 -4.29 31.69 7.11
CA GLN A 113 -3.16 30.96 7.68
C GLN A 113 -3.56 30.11 8.90
N ALA A 114 -4.50 30.58 9.71
CA ALA A 114 -5.01 29.84 10.86
C ALA A 114 -5.73 28.57 10.45
N VAL A 115 -6.55 28.62 9.38
CA VAL A 115 -7.21 27.43 8.83
C VAL A 115 -6.18 26.45 8.26
N ALA A 116 -5.22 26.93 7.47
CA ALA A 116 -4.16 26.09 6.91
C ALA A 116 -3.34 25.42 8.02
N ALA A 117 -2.94 26.15 9.06
CA ALA A 117 -2.21 25.60 10.20
C ALA A 117 -3.03 24.55 10.98
N THR A 118 -4.34 24.78 11.17
CA THR A 118 -5.22 23.79 11.82
C THR A 118 -5.33 22.52 11.00
N VAL A 119 -5.50 22.62 9.68
CA VAL A 119 -5.55 21.46 8.78
C VAL A 119 -4.21 20.71 8.79
N ALA A 120 -3.08 21.45 8.76
CA ALA A 120 -1.75 20.83 8.83
C ALA A 120 -1.56 20.06 10.15
N LEU A 121 -1.99 20.62 11.27
CA LEU A 121 -1.92 19.96 12.58
C LEU A 121 -2.76 18.68 12.62
N ILE A 122 -4.02 18.74 12.16
CA ILE A 122 -4.90 17.56 12.05
C ILE A 122 -4.25 16.48 11.18
N THR A 123 -3.68 16.90 10.07
CA THR A 123 -3.00 16.00 9.11
C THR A 123 -1.78 15.32 9.73
N ILE A 124 -0.96 16.05 10.49
CA ILE A 124 0.20 15.50 11.21
C ILE A 124 -0.27 14.48 12.25
N ILE A 125 -1.24 14.84 13.09
CA ILE A 125 -1.78 13.94 14.12
C ILE A 125 -2.35 12.66 13.50
N GLY A 126 -3.05 12.76 12.37
CA GLY A 126 -3.59 11.59 11.66
C GLY A 126 -2.53 10.74 10.94
N SER A 127 -1.44 11.37 10.47
CA SER A 127 -0.37 10.67 9.73
C SER A 127 0.57 9.87 10.64
N VAL A 128 0.82 10.32 11.87
CA VAL A 128 1.75 9.65 12.80
C VAL A 128 1.36 8.19 13.09
N PRO A 129 0.12 7.87 13.52
CA PRO A 129 -0.31 6.47 13.72
C PRO A 129 -0.23 5.64 12.44
N TYR A 130 -0.53 6.27 11.29
CA TYR A 130 -0.46 5.60 10.01
C TYR A 130 0.97 5.22 9.63
N ILE A 131 1.96 6.11 9.86
CA ILE A 131 3.38 5.82 9.66
C ILE A 131 3.85 4.71 10.61
N ALA A 132 3.46 4.78 11.89
CA ALA A 132 3.78 3.75 12.88
C ALA A 132 3.26 2.37 12.47
N LEU A 133 2.05 2.29 11.89
CA LEU A 133 1.49 1.04 11.36
C LEU A 133 2.34 0.46 10.21
N GLN A 134 2.86 1.31 9.31
CA GLN A 134 3.74 0.87 8.23
C GLN A 134 5.08 0.34 8.76
N LEU A 135 5.69 1.05 9.71
CA LEU A 135 6.94 0.61 10.33
C LEU A 135 6.79 -0.71 11.08
N LYS A 136 5.68 -0.87 11.82
CA LYS A 136 5.34 -2.13 12.49
C LYS A 136 5.19 -3.29 11.49
N ALA A 137 4.56 -3.05 10.34
CA ALA A 137 4.38 -4.07 9.33
C ALA A 137 5.72 -4.49 8.70
N VAL A 138 6.63 -3.54 8.43
CA VAL A 138 7.98 -3.84 7.94
C VAL A 138 8.78 -4.64 8.98
N ALA A 139 8.74 -4.25 10.26
CA ALA A 139 9.41 -4.99 11.32
C ALA A 139 8.87 -6.42 11.42
N ALA A 140 7.56 -6.59 11.48
CA ALA A 140 6.91 -7.91 11.56
C ALA A 140 7.21 -8.79 10.35
N SER A 141 7.34 -8.21 9.14
CA SER A 141 7.71 -8.97 7.95
C SER A 141 9.15 -9.49 8.03
N LEU A 142 10.09 -8.67 8.51
CA LEU A 142 11.47 -9.09 8.74
C LEU A 142 11.56 -10.16 9.82
N GLU A 143 10.87 -9.97 10.94
CA GLU A 143 10.77 -10.99 11.99
C GLU A 143 10.25 -12.33 11.43
N THR A 144 9.19 -12.30 10.64
CA THR A 144 8.61 -13.52 10.04
C THR A 144 9.60 -14.25 9.11
N ILE A 145 10.39 -13.50 8.34
CA ILE A 145 11.36 -14.10 7.40
C ILE A 145 12.63 -14.60 8.13
N LEU A 146 13.07 -13.88 9.18
CA LEU A 146 14.32 -14.17 9.89
C LEU A 146 14.12 -15.16 11.07
N SER A 147 12.92 -15.32 11.62
CA SER A 147 12.67 -16.11 12.83
C SER A 147 12.59 -17.62 12.61
N GLU A 148 12.84 -18.11 11.41
CA GLU A 148 12.90 -19.57 11.16
C GLU A 148 14.05 -20.27 11.91
N ASP A 149 15.02 -19.53 12.46
CA ASP A 149 16.23 -20.09 13.06
C ASP A 149 16.43 -19.84 14.57
N GLN A 150 15.66 -18.96 15.24
CA GLN A 150 15.81 -18.78 16.69
C GLN A 150 14.52 -18.27 17.37
N ALA A 151 14.13 -18.95 18.46
CA ALA A 151 13.26 -18.40 19.47
C ALA A 151 13.92 -17.12 20.04
N ILE A 152 13.62 -15.97 19.46
CA ILE A 152 14.10 -14.68 19.95
C ILE A 152 13.37 -14.38 21.25
N SER A 153 14.00 -14.82 22.35
CA SER A 153 13.68 -14.39 23.70
C SER A 153 13.78 -12.86 23.76
N SER A 154 12.85 -12.26 24.49
CA SER A 154 12.77 -10.83 24.82
C SER A 154 14.13 -10.15 24.89
N THR A 155 14.54 -9.52 23.80
CA THR A 155 15.79 -8.78 23.70
C THR A 155 15.62 -7.37 24.30
N PRO A 156 16.65 -6.80 24.92
CA PRO A 156 16.60 -5.44 25.42
C PRO A 156 16.33 -4.45 24.28
N ILE A 157 15.72 -3.32 24.60
CA ILE A 157 15.23 -2.25 23.68
C ILE A 157 16.22 -1.90 22.53
N ILE A 158 17.53 -2.05 22.79
CA ILE A 158 18.61 -1.75 21.79
C ILE A 158 18.73 -2.85 20.72
N GLY A 159 18.20 -4.03 20.94
CA GLY A 159 18.20 -5.15 19.98
C GLY A 159 16.87 -5.35 19.25
N ASP A 160 15.90 -4.44 19.43
CA ASP A 160 14.59 -4.52 18.81
C ASP A 160 14.69 -4.21 17.31
N ILE A 161 14.36 -5.21 16.47
CA ILE A 161 14.33 -5.07 15.01
C ILE A 161 13.42 -3.90 14.59
N ALA A 162 12.31 -3.68 15.28
CA ALA A 162 11.41 -2.57 14.99
C ALA A 162 12.08 -1.20 15.20
N LEU A 163 12.92 -1.05 16.23
CA LEU A 163 13.67 0.18 16.47
C LEU A 163 14.74 0.41 15.39
N ILE A 164 15.49 -0.64 15.02
CA ILE A 164 16.52 -0.55 13.99
C ILE A 164 15.90 -0.17 12.64
N VAL A 165 14.81 -0.83 12.25
CA VAL A 165 14.05 -0.52 11.03
C VAL A 165 13.55 0.94 11.06
N THR A 166 12.97 1.36 12.17
CA THR A 166 12.45 2.74 12.33
C THR A 166 13.56 3.77 12.16
N LEU A 167 14.70 3.57 12.81
CA LEU A 167 15.85 4.48 12.70
C LEU A 167 16.45 4.49 11.28
N ALA A 168 16.57 3.32 10.65
CA ALA A 168 17.05 3.21 9.28
C ALA A 168 16.12 3.93 8.30
N MET A 169 14.79 3.73 8.42
CA MET A 169 13.79 4.41 7.59
C MET A 169 13.75 5.91 7.85
N ALA A 170 13.91 6.35 9.11
CA ALA A 170 13.98 7.77 9.45
C ALA A 170 15.24 8.42 8.86
N ALA A 171 16.41 7.79 9.01
CA ALA A 171 17.65 8.25 8.40
C ALA A 171 17.53 8.34 6.88
N PHE A 172 16.91 7.34 6.27
CA PHE A 172 16.62 7.34 4.84
C PHE A 172 15.72 8.50 4.42
N ALA A 173 14.62 8.74 5.13
CA ALA A 173 13.69 9.84 4.86
C ALA A 173 14.39 11.21 4.97
N VAL A 174 15.28 11.38 5.97
CA VAL A 174 16.06 12.62 6.15
C VAL A 174 17.07 12.79 5.03
N LEU A 175 17.84 11.75 4.69
CA LEU A 175 18.92 11.84 3.70
C LEU A 175 18.42 12.03 2.27
N PHE A 176 17.23 11.50 1.96
CA PHE A 176 16.73 11.44 0.60
C PHE A 176 15.41 12.22 0.39
N GLY A 177 14.55 12.33 1.40
CA GLY A 177 13.25 12.99 1.29
C GLY A 177 13.33 14.52 1.34
N THR A 178 14.37 15.10 1.96
CA THR A 178 14.49 16.57 2.14
C THR A 178 15.42 17.25 1.12
N ARG A 179 15.76 16.55 0.05
CA ARG A 179 16.82 16.99 -0.89
C ARG A 179 16.38 18.10 -1.83
N GLN A 180 15.09 18.27 -2.06
CA GLN A 180 14.54 19.34 -2.92
C GLN A 180 13.61 20.22 -2.11
N THR A 181 13.87 21.53 -2.15
CA THR A 181 13.15 22.57 -1.38
C THR A 181 12.01 23.20 -2.17
N ASP A 182 11.94 23.00 -3.49
CA ASP A 182 10.91 23.58 -4.33
C ASP A 182 9.68 22.66 -4.40
N ALA A 183 8.61 23.06 -3.73
CA ALA A 183 7.36 22.30 -3.65
C ALA A 183 6.49 22.39 -4.93
N THR A 184 6.86 23.26 -5.87
CA THR A 184 6.11 23.49 -7.12
C THR A 184 6.64 22.69 -8.29
N GLU A 185 7.82 22.06 -8.16
CA GLU A 185 8.41 21.26 -9.20
C GLU A 185 7.83 19.84 -9.25
N HIS A 186 7.31 19.42 -10.40
CA HIS A 186 6.81 18.06 -10.61
C HIS A 186 7.92 17.03 -10.42
N GLN A 187 7.75 16.12 -9.47
CA GLN A 187 8.75 15.11 -9.12
C GLN A 187 8.62 13.87 -10.02
N HIS A 188 8.89 14.03 -11.30
CA HIS A 188 8.73 12.97 -12.30
C HIS A 188 9.51 11.68 -11.99
N GLY A 189 10.70 11.80 -11.41
CA GLY A 189 11.49 10.63 -11.00
C GLY A 189 10.83 9.86 -9.86
N LEU A 190 10.30 10.57 -8.87
CA LEU A 190 9.55 9.96 -7.77
C LEU A 190 8.29 9.27 -8.29
N MET A 191 7.54 9.92 -9.19
CA MET A 191 6.35 9.32 -9.79
C MET A 191 6.66 8.06 -10.58
N LEU A 192 7.79 8.02 -11.30
CA LEU A 192 8.23 6.82 -12.00
C LEU A 192 8.62 5.71 -11.02
N ALA A 193 9.32 6.02 -9.94
CA ALA A 193 9.68 5.05 -8.91
C ALA A 193 8.43 4.46 -8.24
N VAL A 194 7.46 5.30 -7.86
CA VAL A 194 6.18 4.86 -7.28
C VAL A 194 5.37 3.99 -8.25
N ALA A 195 5.34 4.34 -9.53
CA ALA A 195 4.68 3.53 -10.56
C ALA A 195 5.37 2.16 -10.72
N THR A 196 6.70 2.14 -10.70
CA THR A 196 7.49 0.89 -10.76
C THR A 196 7.26 0.03 -9.53
N GLU A 197 7.32 0.62 -8.33
CA GLU A 197 7.01 -0.04 -7.07
C GLU A 197 5.61 -0.67 -7.10
N SER A 198 4.62 0.03 -7.64
CA SER A 198 3.26 -0.47 -7.76
C SER A 198 3.16 -1.71 -8.65
N ILE A 199 3.93 -1.77 -9.75
CA ILE A 199 4.00 -2.98 -10.60
C ILE A 199 4.65 -4.13 -9.84
N VAL A 200 5.77 -3.89 -9.16
CA VAL A 200 6.48 -4.92 -8.37
C VAL A 200 5.56 -5.47 -7.29
N LYS A 201 4.87 -4.63 -6.54
CA LYS A 201 3.89 -5.04 -5.54
C LYS A 201 2.80 -5.93 -6.13
N LEU A 202 2.22 -5.53 -7.26
CA LEU A 202 1.16 -6.30 -7.91
C LEU A 202 1.67 -7.68 -8.32
N VAL A 203 2.83 -7.73 -8.97
CA VAL A 203 3.43 -8.99 -9.43
C VAL A 203 3.76 -9.89 -8.24
N ALA A 204 4.39 -9.37 -7.20
CA ALA A 204 4.74 -10.13 -6.00
C ALA A 204 3.50 -10.73 -5.33
N PHE A 205 2.44 -9.93 -5.11
CA PHE A 205 1.22 -10.41 -4.47
C PHE A 205 0.47 -11.45 -5.31
N ILE A 206 0.35 -11.22 -6.63
CA ILE A 206 -0.27 -12.19 -7.54
C ILE A 206 0.54 -13.49 -7.57
N THR A 207 1.86 -13.42 -7.59
CA THR A 207 2.72 -14.60 -7.63
C THR A 207 2.59 -15.42 -6.35
N ALA A 208 2.66 -14.77 -5.18
CA ALA A 208 2.45 -15.44 -3.89
C ALA A 208 1.04 -16.06 -3.80
N GLY A 209 0.02 -15.31 -4.18
CA GLY A 209 -1.37 -15.79 -4.18
C GLY A 209 -1.62 -16.93 -5.14
N ALA A 210 -1.05 -16.86 -6.34
CA ALA A 210 -1.13 -17.95 -7.32
C ALA A 210 -0.40 -19.21 -6.83
N PHE A 211 0.78 -19.05 -6.24
CA PHE A 211 1.51 -20.15 -5.61
C PHE A 211 0.67 -20.84 -4.53
N VAL A 212 0.10 -20.09 -3.61
CA VAL A 212 -0.74 -20.62 -2.54
C VAL A 212 -1.98 -21.31 -3.12
N THR A 213 -2.66 -20.70 -4.09
CA THR A 213 -3.96 -21.19 -4.58
C THR A 213 -3.85 -22.37 -5.53
N PHE A 214 -2.77 -22.47 -6.33
CA PHE A 214 -2.66 -23.45 -7.41
C PHE A 214 -1.51 -24.44 -7.24
N TRP A 215 -0.52 -24.15 -6.37
CA TRP A 215 0.62 -25.03 -6.13
C TRP A 215 0.56 -25.70 -4.76
N MET A 216 0.34 -24.93 -3.66
CA MET A 216 0.18 -25.52 -2.32
C MET A 216 -1.14 -26.25 -2.17
N PHE A 217 -2.20 -25.71 -2.79
CA PHE A 217 -3.54 -26.27 -2.80
C PHE A 217 -4.06 -26.33 -4.24
N THR A 218 -5.14 -27.08 -4.45
CA THR A 218 -6.02 -26.83 -5.59
C THR A 218 -7.22 -26.00 -5.12
N PRO A 219 -7.86 -25.19 -5.98
CA PRO A 219 -9.01 -24.38 -5.58
C PRO A 219 -10.14 -25.17 -4.92
N THR A 220 -10.39 -26.41 -5.41
CA THR A 220 -11.38 -27.34 -4.85
C THR A 220 -10.98 -27.82 -3.47
N GLU A 221 -9.73 -28.24 -3.30
CA GLU A 221 -9.18 -28.69 -2.03
C GLU A 221 -9.17 -27.58 -0.98
N LEU A 222 -8.81 -26.36 -1.39
CA LEU A 222 -8.82 -25.19 -0.50
C LEU A 222 -10.22 -24.95 0.08
N ILE A 223 -11.25 -25.01 -0.77
CA ILE A 223 -12.64 -24.82 -0.35
C ILE A 223 -13.09 -25.98 0.56
N GLU A 224 -12.83 -27.23 0.16
CA GLU A 224 -13.22 -28.40 0.96
C GLU A 224 -12.59 -28.42 2.34
N ARG A 225 -11.30 -28.09 2.46
CA ARG A 225 -10.59 -28.00 3.73
C ARG A 225 -11.08 -26.81 4.57
N ALA A 226 -11.34 -25.65 3.93
CA ALA A 226 -11.87 -24.47 4.61
C ALA A 226 -13.24 -24.75 5.25
N LEU A 227 -14.11 -25.49 4.57
CA LEU A 227 -15.43 -25.87 5.10
C LEU A 227 -15.34 -26.86 6.29
N LYS A 228 -14.23 -27.58 6.43
CA LYS A 228 -13.98 -28.51 7.54
C LYS A 228 -13.25 -27.87 8.72
N THR A 229 -12.61 -26.72 8.49
CA THR A 229 -11.82 -26.00 9.52
C THR A 229 -12.72 -24.97 10.23
N PRO A 230 -12.91 -25.05 11.57
CA PRO A 230 -13.83 -24.18 12.29
C PRO A 230 -13.52 -22.69 12.14
N GLU A 231 -12.24 -22.31 12.12
CA GLU A 231 -11.77 -20.92 11.98
C GLU A 231 -12.08 -20.38 10.58
N ALA A 232 -11.79 -21.15 9.54
CA ALA A 232 -12.09 -20.79 8.16
C ALA A 232 -13.62 -20.72 7.93
N MET A 233 -14.36 -21.64 8.53
CA MET A 233 -15.83 -21.63 8.46
C MET A 233 -16.44 -20.37 9.11
N ARG A 234 -15.89 -19.92 10.26
CA ARG A 234 -16.31 -18.64 10.87
C ARG A 234 -16.06 -17.45 9.94
N ALA A 235 -14.91 -17.42 9.25
CA ALA A 235 -14.61 -16.37 8.29
C ALA A 235 -15.60 -16.42 7.09
N ILE A 236 -15.88 -17.60 6.56
CA ILE A 236 -16.81 -17.78 5.42
C ILE A 236 -18.25 -17.41 5.80
N THR A 237 -18.70 -17.78 7.01
CA THR A 237 -20.07 -17.53 7.49
C THR A 237 -20.25 -16.15 8.12
N TYR A 238 -19.19 -15.35 8.18
CA TYR A 238 -19.27 -13.98 8.71
C TYR A 238 -20.31 -13.16 7.93
N THR A 239 -21.21 -12.52 8.66
CA THR A 239 -22.23 -11.65 8.06
C THR A 239 -21.81 -10.19 8.20
N PRO A 240 -21.49 -9.50 7.09
CA PRO A 240 -21.12 -8.10 7.11
C PRO A 240 -22.19 -7.21 7.71
N SER A 241 -21.81 -6.27 8.57
CA SER A 241 -22.71 -5.19 8.98
C SER A 241 -22.77 -4.14 7.87
N ILE A 242 -23.93 -3.95 7.27
CA ILE A 242 -24.14 -2.96 6.20
C ILE A 242 -23.69 -1.56 6.64
N GLY A 243 -24.00 -1.17 7.88
CA GLY A 243 -23.62 0.13 8.42
C GLY A 243 -22.09 0.29 8.51
N ASN A 244 -21.38 -0.71 9.04
CA ASN A 244 -19.92 -0.70 9.10
C ASN A 244 -19.30 -0.69 7.71
N PHE A 245 -19.77 -1.52 6.80
CA PHE A 245 -19.29 -1.58 5.43
C PHE A 245 -19.43 -0.23 4.73
N LEU A 246 -20.62 0.40 4.78
CA LEU A 246 -20.86 1.71 4.17
C LEU A 246 -20.01 2.82 4.83
N THR A 247 -19.81 2.76 6.13
CA THR A 247 -18.92 3.71 6.84
C THR A 247 -17.49 3.57 6.35
N LEU A 248 -16.96 2.35 6.24
CA LEU A 248 -15.61 2.10 5.71
C LEU A 248 -15.48 2.54 4.24
N VAL A 249 -16.51 2.30 3.41
CA VAL A 249 -16.55 2.78 2.02
C VAL A 249 -16.50 4.31 1.98
N LEU A 250 -17.28 5.01 2.81
CA LEU A 250 -17.29 6.47 2.87
C LEU A 250 -15.92 7.01 3.32
N LEU A 251 -15.36 6.43 4.38
CA LEU A 251 -14.03 6.84 4.88
C LEU A 251 -12.94 6.63 3.82
N SER A 252 -12.93 5.50 3.15
CA SER A 252 -11.94 5.20 2.11
C SER A 252 -12.16 6.03 0.83
N PHE A 253 -13.42 6.35 0.49
CA PHE A 253 -13.77 7.31 -0.57
C PHE A 253 -13.18 8.70 -0.30
N CYS A 254 -13.28 9.17 0.94
CA CYS A 254 -12.70 10.46 1.33
C CYS A 254 -11.17 10.39 1.41
N ALA A 255 -10.60 9.28 1.86
CA ALA A 255 -9.17 9.12 2.08
C ALA A 255 -8.34 9.33 0.81
N ILE A 256 -8.83 8.91 -0.37
CA ILE A 256 -8.12 9.08 -1.65
C ILE A 256 -7.89 10.56 -2.00
N MET A 257 -8.67 11.47 -1.45
CA MET A 257 -8.55 12.91 -1.67
C MET A 257 -7.93 13.64 -0.48
N LEU A 258 -8.21 13.20 0.75
CA LEU A 258 -7.87 13.94 1.96
C LEU A 258 -6.54 13.52 2.58
N LEU A 259 -6.05 12.31 2.32
CA LEU A 259 -4.72 11.93 2.77
C LEU A 259 -3.66 12.76 2.02
N PRO A 260 -2.71 13.42 2.73
CA PRO A 260 -1.74 14.32 2.12
C PRO A 260 -0.97 13.70 0.96
N ARG A 261 -0.50 12.48 1.15
CA ARG A 261 0.20 11.70 0.14
C ARG A 261 -0.67 11.46 -1.10
N GLN A 262 -1.93 11.10 -0.89
CA GLN A 262 -2.87 10.86 -1.99
C GLN A 262 -3.24 12.16 -2.70
N PHE A 263 -3.49 13.24 -1.96
CA PHE A 263 -3.72 14.55 -2.54
C PHE A 263 -2.55 15.00 -3.42
N HIS A 264 -1.32 14.84 -2.92
CA HIS A 264 -0.14 15.20 -3.69
C HIS A 264 -0.08 14.43 -5.01
N VAL A 265 -0.16 13.10 -4.97
CA VAL A 265 -0.06 12.25 -6.17
C VAL A 265 -1.26 12.44 -7.11
N SER A 266 -2.49 12.49 -6.58
CA SER A 266 -3.70 12.55 -7.42
C SER A 266 -3.99 13.94 -7.98
N VAL A 267 -3.59 14.99 -7.27
CA VAL A 267 -3.97 16.38 -7.60
C VAL A 267 -2.78 17.21 -8.05
N VAL A 268 -1.70 17.23 -7.25
CA VAL A 268 -0.55 18.11 -7.50
C VAL A 268 0.30 17.59 -8.66
N GLU A 269 0.62 16.30 -8.66
CA GLU A 269 1.47 15.66 -9.68
C GLU A 269 0.74 15.37 -11.01
N ASN A 270 -0.56 15.56 -11.10
CA ASN A 270 -1.28 15.42 -12.35
C ASN A 270 -0.78 16.41 -13.41
N SER A 271 -0.45 15.93 -14.59
CA SER A 271 0.04 16.78 -15.69
C SER A 271 -1.05 17.12 -16.73
N SER A 272 -2.05 16.24 -16.89
CA SER A 272 -3.08 16.42 -17.94
C SER A 272 -4.42 15.77 -17.60
N ASP A 273 -5.50 16.26 -18.21
CA ASP A 273 -6.84 15.66 -18.07
C ASP A 273 -6.90 14.24 -18.69
N ALA A 274 -6.09 13.96 -19.69
CA ALA A 274 -6.00 12.63 -20.29
C ALA A 274 -5.49 11.57 -19.32
N GLU A 275 -4.62 11.95 -18.36
CA GLU A 275 -4.14 11.07 -17.30
C GLU A 275 -5.28 10.66 -16.35
N VAL A 276 -6.12 11.62 -15.96
CA VAL A 276 -7.31 11.36 -15.14
C VAL A 276 -8.28 10.41 -15.87
N GLY A 277 -8.46 10.63 -17.19
CA GLY A 277 -9.30 9.74 -18.00
C GLY A 277 -8.79 8.29 -18.05
N ARG A 278 -7.46 8.09 -18.10
CA ARG A 278 -6.86 6.74 -18.04
C ARG A 278 -6.93 6.14 -16.63
N ALA A 279 -6.66 6.94 -15.61
CA ALA A 279 -6.71 6.52 -14.21
C ALA A 279 -8.09 5.98 -13.84
N ARG A 280 -9.16 6.52 -14.43
CA ARG A 280 -10.53 6.08 -14.22
C ARG A 280 -10.74 4.58 -14.47
N TRP A 281 -9.95 3.96 -15.34
CA TRP A 281 -10.03 2.54 -15.66
C TRP A 281 -8.87 1.73 -15.10
N LEU A 282 -7.65 2.24 -15.21
CA LEU A 282 -6.46 1.48 -14.83
C LEU A 282 -6.30 1.35 -13.31
N PHE A 283 -6.65 2.37 -12.53
CA PHE A 283 -6.54 2.31 -11.09
C PHE A 283 -7.56 1.34 -10.46
N PRO A 284 -8.86 1.34 -10.81
CA PRO A 284 -9.78 0.31 -10.37
C PRO A 284 -9.35 -1.11 -10.77
N LEU A 285 -8.87 -1.29 -12.01
CA LEU A 285 -8.37 -2.59 -12.47
C LEU A 285 -7.20 -3.06 -11.60
N TYR A 286 -6.27 -2.17 -11.27
CA TYR A 286 -5.16 -2.45 -10.36
C TYR A 286 -5.67 -2.87 -8.97
N LEU A 287 -6.63 -2.13 -8.40
CA LEU A 287 -7.21 -2.45 -7.09
C LEU A 287 -7.94 -3.79 -7.07
N ILE A 288 -8.63 -4.14 -8.15
CA ILE A 288 -9.27 -5.47 -8.28
C ILE A 288 -8.19 -6.55 -8.36
N ALA A 289 -7.18 -6.35 -9.20
CA ALA A 289 -6.13 -7.34 -9.42
C ALA A 289 -5.32 -7.66 -8.14
N ILE A 290 -4.95 -6.63 -7.36
CA ILE A 290 -4.16 -6.82 -6.13
C ILE A 290 -4.98 -7.49 -5.02
N ASN A 291 -6.30 -7.45 -5.07
CA ASN A 291 -7.16 -8.09 -4.07
C ASN A 291 -7.63 -9.49 -4.46
N LEU A 292 -7.27 -9.97 -5.65
CA LEU A 292 -7.77 -11.23 -6.20
C LEU A 292 -7.48 -12.45 -5.29
N PHE A 293 -6.31 -12.46 -4.65
CA PHE A 293 -5.85 -13.59 -3.85
C PHE A 293 -5.97 -13.37 -2.34
N VAL A 294 -6.55 -12.28 -1.86
CA VAL A 294 -6.67 -12.01 -0.43
C VAL A 294 -7.47 -13.10 0.29
N ILE A 295 -8.63 -13.48 -0.23
CA ILE A 295 -9.46 -14.54 0.36
C ILE A 295 -8.77 -15.92 0.28
N PRO A 296 -8.24 -16.37 -0.89
CA PRO A 296 -7.50 -17.62 -0.95
C PRO A 296 -6.34 -17.71 0.05
N ILE A 297 -5.52 -16.66 0.18
CA ILE A 297 -4.40 -16.63 1.13
C ILE A 297 -4.92 -16.68 2.57
N ALA A 298 -5.97 -15.91 2.90
CA ALA A 298 -6.56 -15.91 4.24
C ALA A 298 -7.08 -17.29 4.64
N LEU A 299 -7.81 -17.97 3.75
CA LEU A 299 -8.33 -19.33 3.99
C LEU A 299 -7.19 -20.35 4.10
N ALA A 300 -6.20 -20.29 3.20
CA ALA A 300 -5.04 -21.16 3.26
C ALA A 300 -4.29 -21.03 4.59
N GLY A 301 -4.09 -19.79 5.07
CA GLY A 301 -3.43 -19.54 6.36
C GLY A 301 -4.22 -20.12 7.54
N LEU A 302 -5.55 -19.97 7.55
CA LEU A 302 -6.42 -20.55 8.60
C LEU A 302 -6.45 -22.08 8.58
N ILE A 303 -6.20 -22.70 7.42
CA ILE A 303 -6.13 -24.17 7.28
C ILE A 303 -4.76 -24.69 7.71
N THR A 304 -3.69 -23.97 7.35
CA THR A 304 -2.31 -24.43 7.52
C THR A 304 -1.81 -24.20 8.94
N PHE A 305 -2.10 -23.03 9.53
CA PHE A 305 -1.54 -22.67 10.83
C PHE A 305 -2.57 -22.83 11.95
N PRO A 306 -2.19 -23.50 13.08
CA PRO A 306 -3.01 -23.52 14.26
C PRO A 306 -3.35 -22.11 14.74
N PHE A 307 -4.51 -21.95 15.35
CA PHE A 307 -4.97 -20.63 15.84
C PHE A 307 -3.92 -19.98 16.75
N GLY A 308 -3.47 -18.79 16.38
CA GLY A 308 -2.49 -18.01 17.15
C GLY A 308 -1.01 -18.40 16.96
N ALA A 309 -0.70 -19.44 16.17
CA ALA A 309 0.69 -19.84 15.91
C ALA A 309 1.43 -18.82 15.04
N VAL A 310 0.74 -18.23 14.07
CA VAL A 310 1.27 -17.19 13.18
C VAL A 310 0.31 -16.01 13.16
N ASN A 311 0.83 -14.80 13.16
CA ASN A 311 0.00 -13.61 12.96
C ASN A 311 -0.67 -13.67 11.59
N SER A 312 -2.00 -13.59 11.54
CA SER A 312 -2.76 -13.68 10.28
C SER A 312 -2.41 -12.61 9.25
N ASP A 313 -1.89 -11.47 9.68
CA ASP A 313 -1.37 -10.44 8.78
C ASP A 313 -0.14 -10.96 8.00
N MET A 314 0.62 -11.89 8.54
CA MET A 314 1.85 -12.43 7.94
C MET A 314 1.63 -13.69 7.07
N TYR A 315 0.40 -14.15 6.88
CA TYR A 315 0.11 -15.36 6.09
C TYR A 315 0.64 -15.30 4.66
N VAL A 316 0.69 -14.10 4.06
CA VAL A 316 1.24 -13.91 2.70
C VAL A 316 2.72 -14.27 2.61
N LEU A 317 3.47 -14.14 3.72
CA LEU A 317 4.89 -14.50 3.82
C LEU A 317 5.07 -15.93 4.35
N ALA A 318 4.33 -16.28 5.40
CA ALA A 318 4.48 -17.57 6.08
C ALA A 318 4.07 -18.76 5.21
N LEU A 319 3.03 -18.62 4.37
CA LEU A 319 2.59 -19.72 3.51
C LEU A 319 3.63 -20.14 2.46
N PRO A 320 4.28 -19.25 1.70
CA PRO A 320 5.37 -19.64 0.81
C PRO A 320 6.57 -20.27 1.53
N ILE A 321 6.89 -19.83 2.74
CA ILE A 321 7.93 -20.44 3.58
C ILE A 321 7.55 -21.88 3.90
N GLU A 322 6.35 -22.10 4.45
CA GLU A 322 5.82 -23.44 4.76
C GLU A 322 5.73 -24.34 3.51
N GLY A 323 5.39 -23.76 2.37
CA GLY A 323 5.33 -24.43 1.07
C GLY A 323 6.69 -24.67 0.42
N HIS A 324 7.80 -24.55 1.16
CA HIS A 324 9.18 -24.73 0.67
C HIS A 324 9.58 -23.81 -0.51
N ALA A 325 8.97 -22.65 -0.64
CA ALA A 325 9.29 -21.63 -1.63
C ALA A 325 9.70 -20.28 -0.99
N PRO A 326 10.72 -20.25 -0.12
CA PRO A 326 11.06 -19.05 0.66
C PRO A 326 11.47 -17.84 -0.21
N LEU A 327 11.88 -18.07 -1.45
CA LEU A 327 12.16 -16.97 -2.40
C LEU A 327 10.92 -16.12 -2.73
N LEU A 328 9.71 -16.66 -2.58
CA LEU A 328 8.49 -15.91 -2.79
C LEU A 328 8.10 -15.01 -1.60
N SER A 329 8.79 -15.17 -0.46
CA SER A 329 8.58 -14.36 0.74
C SER A 329 9.55 -13.16 0.82
N VAL A 330 10.55 -13.08 -0.04
CA VAL A 330 11.55 -12.01 -0.16
C VAL A 330 11.29 -11.17 -1.39
#